data_8d960b59349c531162669b756e8b14ee
#
_entry.id   8d960b59349c531162669b756e8b14ee
#
_cell.length_a   1.000
_cell.length_b   1.000
_cell.length_c   1.000
_cell.angle_alpha   90.00
_cell.angle_beta   90.00
_cell.angle_gamma   90.00
#
_symmetry.space_group_name_H-M   'P 1'
#
loop_
_entity.id
_entity.type
_entity.pdbx_description
1 polymer ?
#
loop_
_entity_poly.entity_id
_entity_poly.type
_entity_poly.pdbx_seq_one_letter_code
_entity_poly.pdbx_strand_id
1 'polypeptide(L)'
;MQAMALGLDPGWRRLPDPERCEDARSFAAAVERAPGVQTYTYSMVGLQPGADLLVWRLGVSLDALEEAAAAALRSGIGRWMTVKESFLGLIQGSQYVKKPTEQEQSLFSGERSRYLVVYPFTKGAEWYLMGRDARQGVMNEHMRIGHDYPQVRQLLANSFGLDDMDFLVAYETDDLDAFSQLVRALRGSESRRSTVRDTPILTAVHRPLAEITALLGAPTEGPGGRE
;
A
#
# COMPACT_ATOMS: atom_id res chain seq x y z
N MET A 1 -5.24 -0.03 8.93
CA MET A 1 -4.57 0.14 7.63
C MET A 1 -5.28 -0.68 6.58
N GLN A 2 -5.46 -0.12 5.40
CA GLN A 2 -5.96 -0.82 4.20
C GLN A 2 -5.04 -0.52 3.02
N ALA A 3 -4.71 -1.54 2.22
CA ALA A 3 -4.12 -1.37 0.91
C ALA A 3 -5.06 -1.99 -0.14
N MET A 4 -5.61 -1.16 -1.05
CA MET A 4 -6.61 -1.58 -2.02
C MET A 4 -6.13 -1.29 -3.44
N ALA A 5 -5.99 -2.33 -4.24
CA ALA A 5 -5.64 -2.23 -5.66
C ALA A 5 -6.89 -2.28 -6.52
N LEU A 6 -7.00 -1.31 -7.42
CA LEU A 6 -8.14 -1.09 -8.31
C LEU A 6 -7.71 -1.21 -9.77
N GLY A 7 -8.49 -1.90 -10.56
CA GLY A 7 -8.32 -2.00 -12.01
C GLY A 7 -9.44 -1.29 -12.75
N LEU A 8 -9.11 -0.49 -13.74
CA LEU A 8 -10.04 0.29 -14.56
C LEU A 8 -10.64 -0.56 -15.67
N ASP A 9 -11.96 -0.51 -15.84
CA ASP A 9 -12.62 -1.00 -17.05
C ASP A 9 -12.18 -0.15 -18.25
N PRO A 10 -11.62 -0.76 -19.32
CA PRO A 10 -11.18 -0.03 -20.49
C PRO A 10 -12.31 0.70 -21.23
N GLY A 11 -13.56 0.33 -21.00
CA GLY A 11 -14.74 1.02 -21.53
C GLY A 11 -14.78 2.50 -21.15
N TRP A 12 -14.30 2.86 -19.97
CA TRP A 12 -14.23 4.24 -19.52
C TRP A 12 -13.46 5.16 -20.48
N ARG A 13 -12.38 4.66 -21.07
CA ARG A 13 -11.56 5.44 -22.02
C ARG A 13 -12.29 5.79 -23.33
N ARG A 14 -13.45 5.19 -23.58
CA ARG A 14 -14.30 5.48 -24.76
C ARG A 14 -15.33 6.58 -24.50
N LEU A 15 -15.48 7.01 -23.26
CA LEU A 15 -16.36 8.14 -22.93
C LEU A 15 -15.83 9.44 -23.52
N PRO A 16 -16.73 10.41 -23.83
CA PRO A 16 -16.33 11.76 -24.24
C PRO A 16 -15.41 12.43 -23.20
N ASP A 17 -14.52 13.30 -23.66
CA ASP A 17 -13.57 14.03 -22.84
C ASP A 17 -14.22 14.75 -21.65
N PRO A 18 -15.38 15.48 -21.81
CA PRO A 18 -16.02 16.15 -20.71
C PRO A 18 -16.48 15.20 -19.59
N GLU A 19 -17.00 14.02 -19.97
CA GLU A 19 -17.42 13.00 -19.00
C GLU A 19 -16.24 12.42 -18.24
N ARG A 20 -15.12 12.15 -18.92
CA ARG A 20 -13.89 11.63 -18.29
C ARG A 20 -13.27 12.67 -17.35
N CYS A 21 -13.31 13.95 -17.71
CA CYS A 21 -12.88 15.05 -16.85
C CYS A 21 -13.73 15.11 -15.57
N GLU A 22 -15.05 15.05 -15.70
CA GLU A 22 -15.96 15.10 -14.56
C GLU A 22 -15.83 13.87 -13.68
N ASP A 23 -15.72 12.69 -14.26
CA ASP A 23 -15.48 11.45 -13.55
C ASP A 23 -14.17 11.49 -12.75
N ALA A 24 -13.09 11.98 -13.32
CA ALA A 24 -11.79 12.12 -12.64
C ALA A 24 -11.89 13.11 -11.46
N ARG A 25 -12.54 14.25 -11.66
CA ARG A 25 -12.73 15.30 -10.64
C ARG A 25 -13.61 14.81 -9.48
N SER A 26 -14.73 14.16 -9.81
CA SER A 26 -15.68 13.61 -8.83
C SER A 26 -15.02 12.53 -7.96
N PHE A 27 -14.23 11.65 -8.59
CA PHE A 27 -13.49 10.61 -7.89
C PHE A 27 -12.41 11.21 -6.95
N ALA A 28 -11.63 12.17 -7.43
CA ALA A 28 -10.62 12.85 -6.62
C ALA A 28 -11.24 13.49 -5.38
N ALA A 29 -12.35 14.21 -5.56
CA ALA A 29 -13.09 14.82 -4.46
C ALA A 29 -13.60 13.79 -3.43
N ALA A 30 -14.03 12.62 -3.88
CA ALA A 30 -14.48 11.56 -2.98
C ALA A 30 -13.32 10.92 -2.20
N VAL A 31 -12.17 10.72 -2.83
CA VAL A 31 -10.96 10.17 -2.19
C VAL A 31 -10.38 11.14 -1.15
N GLU A 32 -10.39 12.43 -1.44
CA GLU A 32 -9.86 13.46 -0.54
C GLU A 32 -10.76 13.74 0.68
N ARG A 33 -12.08 13.58 0.53
CA ARG A 33 -13.07 13.92 1.57
C ARG A 33 -13.40 12.76 2.51
N ALA A 34 -12.45 11.94 2.90
CA ALA A 34 -12.68 10.79 3.79
C ALA A 34 -12.38 11.16 5.25
N PRO A 35 -13.37 11.53 6.09
CA PRO A 35 -13.14 11.89 7.49
C PRO A 35 -12.51 10.75 8.27
N GLY A 36 -11.47 11.05 9.06
CA GLY A 36 -10.79 10.04 9.88
C GLY A 36 -9.95 9.03 9.09
N VAL A 37 -9.75 9.26 7.78
CA VAL A 37 -8.92 8.41 6.92
C VAL A 37 -7.86 9.25 6.23
N GLN A 38 -6.61 8.89 6.44
CA GLN A 38 -5.49 9.43 5.69
C GLN A 38 -5.26 8.54 4.46
N THR A 39 -5.35 9.12 3.27
CA THR A 39 -5.28 8.40 2.00
C THR A 39 -4.06 8.81 1.19
N TYR A 40 -3.35 7.82 0.66
CA TYR A 40 -2.23 7.98 -0.28
C TYR A 40 -2.51 7.21 -1.55
N THR A 41 -2.13 7.77 -2.69
CA THR A 41 -2.40 7.21 -4.01
C THR A 41 -1.12 6.87 -4.76
N TYR A 42 -1.12 5.71 -5.40
CA TYR A 42 0.03 5.21 -6.13
C TYR A 42 -0.42 4.64 -7.47
N SER A 43 0.32 4.94 -8.53
CA SER A 43 0.08 4.39 -9.87
C SER A 43 0.64 2.97 -9.97
N MET A 44 -0.17 2.07 -10.51
CA MET A 44 0.23 0.72 -10.93
C MET A 44 0.06 0.52 -12.45
N VAL A 45 -0.24 1.58 -13.17
CA VAL A 45 -0.54 1.54 -14.62
C VAL A 45 0.59 0.85 -15.38
N GLY A 46 0.30 -0.29 -15.99
CA GLY A 46 1.25 -1.09 -16.75
C GLY A 46 2.29 -1.85 -15.92
N LEU A 47 2.24 -1.75 -14.59
CA LEU A 47 3.18 -2.43 -13.67
C LEU A 47 2.61 -3.73 -13.13
N GLN A 48 1.28 -3.81 -12.96
CA GLN A 48 0.60 -4.96 -12.40
C GLN A 48 -0.55 -5.40 -13.31
N PRO A 49 -0.66 -6.68 -13.67
CA PRO A 49 -1.76 -7.16 -14.49
C PRO A 49 -3.12 -6.87 -13.84
N GLY A 50 -3.99 -6.13 -14.55
CA GLY A 50 -5.36 -5.86 -14.14
C GLY A 50 -5.53 -4.87 -12.98
N ALA A 51 -4.48 -4.26 -12.46
CA ALA A 51 -4.54 -3.22 -11.44
C ALA A 51 -3.81 -1.96 -11.92
N ASP A 52 -4.45 -0.82 -11.76
CA ASP A 52 -3.98 0.47 -12.28
C ASP A 52 -3.71 1.49 -11.16
N LEU A 53 -4.46 1.40 -10.06
CA LEU A 53 -4.38 2.32 -8.91
C LEU A 53 -4.27 1.53 -7.62
N LEU A 54 -3.30 1.86 -6.79
CA LEU A 54 -3.23 1.42 -5.40
C LEU A 54 -3.60 2.59 -4.49
N VAL A 55 -4.59 2.38 -3.63
CA VAL A 55 -4.98 3.31 -2.57
C VAL A 55 -4.54 2.74 -1.24
N TRP A 56 -3.64 3.46 -0.57
CA TRP A 56 -3.19 3.11 0.76
C TRP A 56 -3.83 4.02 1.79
N ARG A 57 -4.53 3.46 2.77
CA ARG A 57 -5.31 4.18 3.76
C ARG A 57 -4.92 3.82 5.19
N LEU A 58 -4.83 4.86 6.02
CA LEU A 58 -4.72 4.76 7.47
C LEU A 58 -6.01 5.34 8.07
N GLY A 59 -6.82 4.51 8.70
CA GLY A 59 -8.11 4.92 9.27
C GLY A 59 -8.19 4.65 10.76
N VAL A 60 -9.02 5.41 11.46
CA VAL A 60 -9.25 5.28 12.90
C VAL A 60 -10.17 4.10 13.24
N SER A 61 -10.97 3.63 12.27
CA SER A 61 -11.89 2.50 12.42
C SER A 61 -12.08 1.78 11.08
N LEU A 62 -12.64 0.57 11.13
CA LEU A 62 -13.00 -0.18 9.93
C LEU A 62 -14.17 0.50 9.20
N ASP A 63 -15.13 1.04 9.93
CA ASP A 63 -16.28 1.77 9.36
C ASP A 63 -15.80 2.97 8.51
N ALA A 64 -14.86 3.76 9.03
CA ALA A 64 -14.31 4.90 8.29
C ALA A 64 -13.58 4.45 7.00
N LEU A 65 -12.87 3.31 7.04
CA LEU A 65 -12.23 2.73 5.85
C LEU A 65 -13.26 2.24 4.83
N GLU A 66 -14.34 1.59 5.29
CA GLU A 66 -15.46 1.12 4.46
C GLU A 66 -16.18 2.29 3.79
N GLU A 67 -16.55 3.32 4.55
CA GLU A 67 -17.19 4.52 4.04
C GLU A 67 -16.34 5.23 2.98
N ALA A 68 -15.03 5.36 3.23
CA ALA A 68 -14.09 5.96 2.29
C ALA A 68 -13.97 5.12 1.00
N ALA A 69 -13.93 3.79 1.11
CA ALA A 69 -13.90 2.90 -0.05
C ALA A 69 -15.20 2.99 -0.84
N ALA A 70 -16.35 2.93 -0.15
CA ALA A 70 -17.66 3.01 -0.78
C ALA A 70 -17.89 4.36 -1.46
N ALA A 71 -17.45 5.48 -0.86
CA ALA A 71 -17.53 6.80 -1.46
C ALA A 71 -16.71 6.88 -2.76
N ALA A 72 -15.47 6.39 -2.73
CA ALA A 72 -14.60 6.35 -3.90
C ALA A 72 -15.21 5.49 -5.03
N LEU A 73 -15.66 4.26 -4.74
CA LEU A 73 -16.19 3.33 -5.73
C LEU A 73 -17.53 3.77 -6.34
N ARG A 74 -18.29 4.63 -5.65
CA ARG A 74 -19.54 5.20 -6.17
C ARG A 74 -19.36 6.49 -6.98
N SER A 75 -18.16 7.07 -6.99
CA SER A 75 -17.91 8.40 -7.54
C SER A 75 -17.09 8.34 -8.82
N GLY A 76 -17.52 9.08 -9.86
CA GLY A 76 -16.76 9.29 -11.07
C GLY A 76 -16.14 8.01 -11.66
N ILE A 77 -14.85 8.05 -11.95
CA ILE A 77 -14.08 6.90 -12.48
C ILE A 77 -14.13 5.68 -11.54
N GLY A 78 -14.38 5.85 -10.24
CA GLY A 78 -14.51 4.74 -9.29
C GLY A 78 -15.62 3.75 -9.66
N ARG A 79 -16.70 4.22 -10.32
CA ARG A 79 -17.80 3.37 -10.83
C ARG A 79 -17.35 2.39 -11.94
N TRP A 80 -16.23 2.67 -12.55
CA TRP A 80 -15.60 1.88 -13.60
C TRP A 80 -14.43 1.04 -13.07
N MET A 81 -14.20 1.07 -11.75
CA MET A 81 -13.11 0.33 -11.14
C MET A 81 -13.60 -0.95 -10.47
N THR A 82 -12.79 -1.99 -10.58
CA THR A 82 -12.96 -3.27 -9.89
C THR A 82 -11.87 -3.41 -8.84
N VAL A 83 -12.23 -3.81 -7.63
CA VAL A 83 -11.26 -4.19 -6.59
C VAL A 83 -10.57 -5.49 -7.02
N LYS A 84 -9.25 -5.45 -7.14
CA LYS A 84 -8.41 -6.59 -7.53
C LYS A 84 -7.78 -7.25 -6.30
N GLU A 85 -7.30 -6.42 -5.38
CA GLU A 85 -6.76 -6.85 -4.08
C GLU A 85 -7.21 -5.86 -3.01
N SER A 86 -7.48 -6.34 -1.81
CA SER A 86 -7.74 -5.49 -0.65
C SER A 86 -7.20 -6.18 0.58
N PHE A 87 -6.24 -5.56 1.24
CA PHE A 87 -5.58 -6.06 2.44
C PHE A 87 -5.93 -5.19 3.63
N LEU A 88 -6.24 -5.83 4.76
CA LEU A 88 -6.54 -5.17 6.02
C LEU A 88 -5.53 -5.56 7.10
N GLY A 89 -5.19 -4.61 7.97
CA GLY A 89 -4.34 -4.88 9.11
C GLY A 89 -4.44 -3.81 10.19
N LEU A 90 -4.24 -4.22 11.43
CA LEU A 90 -4.16 -3.35 12.60
C LEU A 90 -2.72 -2.90 12.82
N ILE A 91 -2.50 -1.59 12.91
CA ILE A 91 -1.21 -1.02 13.28
C ILE A 91 -1.10 -1.11 14.81
N GLN A 92 -0.13 -1.86 15.28
CA GLN A 92 0.14 -2.10 16.70
C GLN A 92 1.65 -1.97 16.96
N GLY A 93 2.01 -1.65 18.20
CA GLY A 93 3.42 -1.63 18.60
C GLY A 93 4.08 -3.00 18.41
N SER A 94 5.33 -3.01 17.96
CA SER A 94 6.11 -4.25 17.81
C SER A 94 6.32 -4.92 19.18
N GLN A 95 6.11 -6.22 19.24
CA GLN A 95 6.44 -7.03 20.43
C GLN A 95 7.95 -7.31 20.58
N TYR A 96 8.74 -7.01 19.55
CA TYR A 96 10.19 -7.27 19.51
C TYR A 96 11.03 -6.01 19.71
N VAL A 97 10.43 -4.82 19.59
CA VAL A 97 11.11 -3.52 19.67
C VAL A 97 10.48 -2.69 20.80
N LYS A 98 11.30 -2.28 21.77
CA LYS A 98 10.84 -1.46 22.91
C LYS A 98 10.50 -0.01 22.53
N LYS A 99 11.18 0.53 21.53
CA LYS A 99 10.93 1.87 20.98
C LYS A 99 10.97 1.75 19.45
N PRO A 100 9.92 2.20 18.75
CA PRO A 100 9.96 2.27 17.29
C PRO A 100 11.13 3.14 16.83
N THR A 101 11.81 2.73 15.77
CA THR A 101 12.86 3.52 15.13
C THR A 101 12.25 4.69 14.35
N GLU A 102 13.05 5.70 14.01
CA GLU A 102 12.61 6.76 13.09
C GLU A 102 12.14 6.19 11.75
N GLN A 103 12.76 5.11 11.29
CA GLN A 103 12.43 4.37 10.09
C GLN A 103 11.00 3.79 10.14
N GLU A 104 10.55 3.28 11.29
CA GLU A 104 9.19 2.77 11.50
C GLU A 104 8.17 3.90 11.75
N GLN A 105 8.59 5.00 12.37
CA GLN A 105 7.72 6.15 12.64
C GLN A 105 7.52 7.06 11.43
N SER A 106 8.48 7.12 10.51
CA SER A 106 8.45 8.03 9.37
C SER A 106 7.30 7.79 8.39
N LEU A 107 6.69 6.59 8.41
CA LEU A 107 5.52 6.28 7.59
C LEU A 107 4.22 6.98 8.08
N PHE A 108 4.23 7.57 9.26
CA PHE A 108 3.14 8.39 9.78
C PHE A 108 3.35 9.89 9.54
N SER A 109 4.55 10.32 9.14
CA SER A 109 4.87 11.71 8.82
C SER A 109 4.69 11.96 7.33
N GLY A 110 3.98 13.01 6.97
CA GLY A 110 3.44 13.44 5.68
C GLY A 110 4.20 13.18 4.37
N GLU A 111 5.52 13.06 4.36
CA GLU A 111 6.27 12.83 3.13
C GLU A 111 6.27 11.37 2.71
N ARG A 112 5.91 11.12 1.43
CA ARG A 112 5.93 9.79 0.82
C ARG A 112 7.20 9.62 -0.01
N SER A 113 7.79 8.42 0.04
CA SER A 113 8.82 8.05 -0.92
C SER A 113 8.20 7.75 -2.28
N ARG A 114 9.01 7.77 -3.31
CA ARG A 114 8.60 7.57 -4.70
C ARG A 114 7.95 6.22 -4.96
N TYR A 115 8.38 5.17 -4.26
CA TYR A 115 7.91 3.81 -4.48
C TYR A 115 7.30 3.24 -3.20
N LEU A 116 6.20 2.52 -3.36
CA LEU A 116 5.58 1.69 -2.34
C LEU A 116 5.59 0.24 -2.80
N VAL A 117 6.03 -0.66 -1.93
CA VAL A 117 5.89 -2.11 -2.11
C VAL A 117 5.08 -2.66 -0.95
N VAL A 118 3.91 -3.22 -1.24
CA VAL A 118 2.99 -3.79 -0.23
C VAL A 118 2.77 -5.26 -0.52
N TYR A 119 2.87 -6.10 0.50
CA TYR A 119 2.51 -7.51 0.38
C TYR A 119 2.12 -8.12 1.72
N PRO A 120 1.22 -9.13 1.70
CA PRO A 120 0.91 -9.95 2.86
C PRO A 120 2.03 -10.93 3.15
N PHE A 121 2.17 -11.38 4.39
CA PHE A 121 2.92 -12.60 4.65
C PHE A 121 2.32 -13.41 5.81
N THR A 122 2.58 -14.72 5.77
CA THR A 122 2.08 -15.68 6.74
C THR A 122 3.24 -16.53 7.24
N LYS A 123 3.28 -16.74 8.54
CA LYS A 123 4.24 -17.62 9.20
C LYS A 123 3.68 -19.04 9.34
N GLY A 124 4.54 -20.04 9.31
CA GLY A 124 4.17 -21.41 9.62
C GLY A 124 3.86 -21.63 11.11
N ALA A 125 3.16 -22.71 11.42
CA ALA A 125 2.77 -23.05 12.80
C ALA A 125 3.97 -23.14 13.75
N GLU A 126 5.10 -23.65 13.27
CA GLU A 126 6.34 -23.75 14.04
C GLU A 126 6.82 -22.40 14.59
N TRP A 127 6.57 -21.29 13.88
CA TRP A 127 6.90 -19.95 14.36
C TRP A 127 6.16 -19.62 15.64
N TYR A 128 4.88 -19.92 15.72
CA TYR A 128 4.02 -19.57 16.86
C TYR A 128 4.25 -20.53 18.04
N LEU A 129 4.63 -21.78 17.76
CA LEU A 129 4.97 -22.79 18.77
C LEU A 129 6.39 -22.59 19.33
N MET A 130 7.23 -21.81 18.68
CA MET A 130 8.57 -21.46 19.16
C MET A 130 8.48 -20.59 20.45
N GLY A 131 9.37 -20.85 21.41
CA GLY A 131 9.49 -20.03 22.62
C GLY A 131 9.83 -18.56 22.30
N ARG A 132 9.40 -17.66 23.18
CA ARG A 132 9.60 -16.21 22.99
C ARG A 132 11.06 -15.82 22.75
N ASP A 133 11.98 -16.38 23.54
CA ASP A 133 13.40 -16.03 23.46
C ASP A 133 14.02 -16.52 22.15
N ALA A 134 13.62 -17.69 21.66
CA ALA A 134 14.05 -18.19 20.36
C ALA A 134 13.55 -17.30 19.22
N ARG A 135 12.27 -16.89 19.23
CA ARG A 135 11.74 -15.92 18.28
C ARG A 135 12.46 -14.58 18.33
N GLN A 136 12.78 -14.10 19.55
CA GLN A 136 13.55 -12.86 19.72
C GLN A 136 14.95 -12.99 19.08
N GLY A 137 15.62 -14.12 19.23
CA GLY A 137 16.93 -14.38 18.61
C GLY A 137 16.85 -14.27 17.09
N VAL A 138 15.87 -14.93 16.45
CA VAL A 138 15.62 -14.87 15.02
C VAL A 138 15.31 -13.43 14.57
N MET A 139 14.49 -12.71 15.34
CA MET A 139 14.13 -11.32 15.00
C MET A 139 15.29 -10.33 15.20
N ASN A 140 16.22 -10.60 16.12
CA ASN A 140 17.42 -9.77 16.28
C ASN A 140 18.30 -9.79 15.00
N GLU A 141 18.47 -10.96 14.38
CA GLU A 141 19.15 -11.08 13.08
C GLU A 141 18.40 -10.30 12.00
N HIS A 142 17.08 -10.52 11.89
CA HIS A 142 16.22 -9.87 10.92
C HIS A 142 16.27 -8.33 11.03
N MET A 143 16.17 -7.80 12.25
CA MET A 143 16.24 -6.35 12.50
C MET A 143 17.63 -5.79 12.18
N ARG A 144 18.70 -6.51 12.53
CA ARG A 144 20.08 -6.09 12.20
C ARG A 144 20.24 -5.93 10.69
N ILE A 145 19.76 -6.90 9.89
CA ILE A 145 19.78 -6.80 8.43
C ILE A 145 18.97 -5.58 7.97
N GLY A 146 17.79 -5.34 8.55
CA GLY A 146 16.96 -4.18 8.21
C GLY A 146 17.68 -2.83 8.45
N HIS A 147 18.44 -2.73 9.53
CA HIS A 147 19.19 -1.51 9.87
C HIS A 147 20.34 -1.19 8.89
N ASP A 148 20.82 -2.16 8.12
CA ASP A 148 21.83 -1.94 7.08
C ASP A 148 21.24 -1.19 5.86
N TYR A 149 19.90 -1.00 5.81
CA TYR A 149 19.17 -0.35 4.71
C TYR A 149 18.27 0.80 5.22
N PRO A 150 18.83 1.86 5.82
CA PRO A 150 18.04 2.93 6.44
C PRO A 150 17.17 3.73 5.46
N GLN A 151 17.47 3.70 4.16
CA GLN A 151 16.69 4.33 3.10
C GLN A 151 15.41 3.58 2.74
N VAL A 152 15.19 2.37 3.28
CA VAL A 152 13.97 1.60 3.12
C VAL A 152 13.13 1.71 4.39
N ARG A 153 12.06 2.46 4.34
CA ARG A 153 11.11 2.61 5.46
C ARG A 153 10.11 1.48 5.44
N GLN A 154 9.64 1.03 6.60
CA GLN A 154 8.66 -0.05 6.67
C GLN A 154 7.55 0.24 7.69
N LEU A 155 6.38 -0.27 7.38
CA LEU A 155 5.25 -0.37 8.28
C LEU A 155 4.75 -1.82 8.30
N LEU A 156 4.58 -2.37 9.49
CA LEU A 156 4.00 -3.69 9.70
C LEU A 156 2.64 -3.55 10.38
N ALA A 157 1.61 -4.17 9.81
CA ALA A 157 0.32 -4.30 10.43
C ALA A 157 -0.02 -5.77 10.69
N ASN A 158 -0.75 -6.04 11.78
CA ASN A 158 -1.20 -7.37 12.18
C ASN A 158 -2.57 -7.65 11.55
N SER A 159 -2.73 -8.82 10.93
CA SER A 159 -3.96 -9.21 10.23
C SER A 159 -4.59 -10.49 10.78
N PHE A 160 -4.11 -10.98 11.93
CA PHE A 160 -4.59 -12.23 12.54
C PHE A 160 -6.11 -12.27 12.69
N GLY A 161 -6.76 -13.21 11.98
CA GLY A 161 -8.20 -13.39 12.04
C GLY A 161 -9.02 -12.27 11.39
N LEU A 162 -8.36 -11.30 10.71
CA LEU A 162 -8.99 -10.20 9.98
C LEU A 162 -8.94 -10.42 8.47
N ASP A 163 -7.91 -11.11 8.00
CA ASP A 163 -7.67 -11.40 6.59
C ASP A 163 -6.96 -12.76 6.46
N ASP A 164 -6.75 -13.25 5.23
CA ASP A 164 -6.10 -14.53 4.93
C ASP A 164 -4.57 -14.51 5.08
N MET A 165 -4.06 -13.64 5.96
CA MET A 165 -2.65 -13.45 6.25
C MET A 165 -2.43 -13.15 7.74
N ASP A 166 -1.18 -13.31 8.22
CA ASP A 166 -0.84 -12.91 9.59
C ASP A 166 -0.45 -11.44 9.66
N PHE A 167 0.23 -10.96 8.61
CA PHE A 167 0.82 -9.64 8.57
C PHE A 167 0.67 -9.01 7.19
N LEU A 168 0.54 -7.69 7.19
CA LEU A 168 0.65 -6.84 6.02
C LEU A 168 1.86 -5.92 6.20
N VAL A 169 2.81 -5.97 5.28
CA VAL A 169 3.97 -5.09 5.29
C VAL A 169 3.91 -4.10 4.13
N ALA A 170 4.23 -2.86 4.42
CA ALA A 170 4.40 -1.78 3.45
C ALA A 170 5.84 -1.25 3.56
N TYR A 171 6.54 -1.20 2.43
CA TYR A 171 7.85 -0.59 2.31
C TYR A 171 7.78 0.63 1.42
N GLU A 172 8.38 1.73 1.87
CA GLU A 172 8.57 2.93 1.05
C GLU A 172 10.06 3.22 0.88
N THR A 173 10.42 3.57 -0.35
CA THR A 173 11.81 3.93 -0.69
C THR A 173 11.86 4.76 -1.98
N ASP A 174 12.91 5.54 -2.14
CA ASP A 174 13.28 6.16 -3.42
C ASP A 174 14.30 5.31 -4.20
N ASP A 175 14.80 4.23 -3.59
CA ASP A 175 15.84 3.35 -4.10
C ASP A 175 15.36 1.89 -4.13
N LEU A 176 14.84 1.45 -5.29
CA LEU A 176 14.36 0.06 -5.48
C LEU A 176 15.52 -0.95 -5.50
N ASP A 177 16.75 -0.54 -5.83
CA ASP A 177 17.89 -1.44 -5.79
C ASP A 177 18.24 -1.78 -4.34
N ALA A 178 18.30 -0.79 -3.45
CA ALA A 178 18.47 -1.00 -2.03
C ALA A 178 17.35 -1.88 -1.43
N PHE A 179 16.09 -1.66 -1.83
CA PHE A 179 14.98 -2.51 -1.42
C PHE A 179 15.17 -3.96 -1.88
N SER A 180 15.58 -4.16 -3.13
CA SER A 180 15.83 -5.51 -3.68
C SER A 180 16.98 -6.22 -2.93
N GLN A 181 18.05 -5.49 -2.59
CA GLN A 181 19.16 -6.01 -1.80
C GLN A 181 18.73 -6.38 -0.38
N LEU A 182 17.94 -5.52 0.28
CA LEU A 182 17.35 -5.81 1.59
C LEU A 182 16.55 -7.12 1.56
N VAL A 183 15.61 -7.25 0.61
CA VAL A 183 14.78 -8.46 0.50
C VAL A 183 15.64 -9.70 0.23
N ARG A 184 16.67 -9.59 -0.60
CA ARG A 184 17.63 -10.68 -0.85
C ARG A 184 18.36 -11.09 0.43
N ALA A 185 18.84 -10.12 1.22
CA ALA A 185 19.52 -10.38 2.49
C ALA A 185 18.57 -11.05 3.49
N LEU A 186 17.33 -10.56 3.62
CA LEU A 186 16.30 -11.14 4.48
C LEU A 186 15.90 -12.55 4.07
N ARG A 187 15.92 -12.89 2.78
CA ARG A 187 15.67 -14.27 2.30
C ARG A 187 16.78 -15.24 2.70
N GLY A 188 17.98 -14.76 3.03
CA GLY A 188 19.08 -15.55 3.59
C GLY A 188 19.04 -15.69 5.11
N SER A 189 18.14 -15.01 5.83
CA SER A 189 18.05 -15.05 7.28
C SER A 189 17.22 -16.20 7.81
N GLU A 190 17.43 -16.56 9.09
CA GLU A 190 16.70 -17.64 9.76
C GLU A 190 15.18 -17.41 9.76
N SER A 191 14.74 -16.14 9.85
CA SER A 191 13.32 -15.78 9.83
C SER A 191 12.57 -16.24 8.58
N ARG A 192 13.28 -16.43 7.46
CA ARG A 192 12.69 -16.90 6.18
C ARG A 192 12.16 -18.32 6.26
N ARG A 193 12.79 -19.18 7.04
CA ARG A 193 12.37 -20.60 7.18
C ARG A 193 10.92 -20.75 7.63
N SER A 194 10.48 -19.85 8.49
CA SER A 194 9.12 -19.86 9.03
C SER A 194 8.12 -19.05 8.17
N THR A 195 8.50 -18.49 7.01
CA THR A 195 7.57 -17.76 6.15
C THR A 195 7.04 -18.68 5.07
N VAL A 196 5.74 -18.99 5.10
CA VAL A 196 5.09 -19.92 4.16
C VAL A 196 4.45 -19.21 2.96
N ARG A 197 4.08 -17.92 3.12
CA ARG A 197 3.49 -17.09 2.05
C ARG A 197 3.96 -15.65 2.20
N ASP A 198 4.28 -15.02 1.07
CA ASP A 198 4.64 -13.59 0.96
C ASP A 198 4.21 -13.00 -0.40
N THR A 199 3.01 -13.37 -0.86
CA THR A 199 2.42 -12.94 -2.14
C THR A 199 0.93 -12.66 -1.99
N PRO A 200 0.31 -11.85 -2.90
CA PRO A 200 0.93 -11.14 -4.03
C PRO A 200 1.77 -9.93 -3.56
N ILE A 201 2.75 -9.54 -4.36
CA ILE A 201 3.55 -8.33 -4.13
C ILE A 201 3.01 -7.23 -5.05
N LEU A 202 2.61 -6.10 -4.46
CA LEU A 202 2.14 -4.94 -5.18
C LEU A 202 3.20 -3.85 -5.13
N THR A 203 3.76 -3.50 -6.29
CA THR A 203 4.73 -2.41 -6.44
C THR A 203 4.08 -1.26 -7.18
N ALA A 204 4.19 -0.05 -6.64
CA ALA A 204 3.50 1.11 -7.15
C ALA A 204 4.32 2.39 -7.00
N VAL A 205 4.01 3.41 -7.83
CA VAL A 205 4.69 4.70 -7.88
C VAL A 205 3.81 5.76 -7.25
N HIS A 206 4.31 6.46 -6.22
CA HIS A 206 3.60 7.57 -5.59
C HIS A 206 3.35 8.68 -6.61
N ARG A 207 2.09 9.05 -6.75
CA ARG A 207 1.63 10.16 -7.60
C ARG A 207 0.37 10.80 -7.02
N PRO A 208 0.20 12.11 -7.21
CA PRO A 208 -1.09 12.76 -7.02
C PRO A 208 -2.18 12.07 -7.86
N LEU A 209 -3.39 11.99 -7.34
CA LEU A 209 -4.48 11.30 -8.02
C LEU A 209 -4.80 11.88 -9.40
N ALA A 210 -4.65 13.21 -9.57
CA ALA A 210 -4.82 13.87 -10.86
C ALA A 210 -3.84 13.35 -11.94
N GLU A 211 -2.58 13.09 -11.56
CA GLU A 211 -1.61 12.49 -12.48
C GLU A 211 -1.98 11.04 -12.82
N ILE A 212 -2.47 10.28 -11.84
CA ILE A 212 -2.88 8.90 -12.07
C ILE A 212 -4.09 8.85 -13.02
N THR A 213 -5.11 9.69 -12.80
CA THR A 213 -6.27 9.75 -13.70
C THR A 213 -5.89 10.19 -15.12
N ALA A 214 -4.90 11.07 -15.26
CA ALA A 214 -4.34 11.43 -16.58
C ALA A 214 -3.65 10.23 -17.24
N LEU A 215 -2.85 9.46 -16.51
CA LEU A 215 -2.26 8.20 -17.02
C LEU A 215 -3.32 7.19 -17.43
N LEU A 216 -4.47 7.18 -16.76
CA LEU A 216 -5.62 6.32 -17.08
C LEU A 216 -6.39 6.80 -18.30
N GLY A 217 -6.18 8.04 -18.76
CA GLY A 217 -6.80 8.61 -19.94
C GLY A 217 -7.78 9.75 -19.68
N ALA A 218 -7.80 10.32 -18.47
CA ALA A 218 -8.49 11.59 -18.26
C ALA A 218 -7.79 12.69 -19.07
N PRO A 219 -8.54 13.57 -19.76
CA PRO A 219 -7.94 14.72 -20.41
C PRO A 219 -7.21 15.59 -19.37
N THR A 220 -5.99 16.01 -19.71
CA THR A 220 -5.29 17.04 -18.93
C THR A 220 -5.84 18.39 -19.35
N GLU A 221 -6.17 19.25 -18.40
CA GLU A 221 -6.45 20.65 -18.73
C GLU A 221 -5.21 21.22 -19.43
N GLY A 222 -5.33 21.50 -20.73
CA GLY A 222 -4.24 22.10 -21.51
C GLY A 222 -3.89 23.47 -20.89
N PRO A 223 -2.61 23.91 -20.96
CA PRO A 223 -2.28 25.28 -20.59
C PRO A 223 -2.88 26.22 -21.63
N GLY A 224 -4.04 26.83 -21.30
CA GLY A 224 -4.51 27.95 -22.08
C GLY A 224 -5.85 27.77 -22.76
N GLY A 225 -6.87 28.10 -22.07
CA GLY A 225 -8.11 28.70 -22.56
C GLY A 225 -8.34 29.98 -21.79
N ARG A 226 -7.45 30.96 -21.98
CA ARG A 226 -7.83 32.35 -21.75
C ARG A 226 -8.18 32.90 -23.14
N GLU A 227 -9.46 32.99 -23.44
CA GLU A 227 -10.03 33.97 -24.32
C GLU A 227 -10.65 35.10 -23.48
#